data_37a49a9288dc837744a396d9f71e42ce
#
_entry.id   37a49a9288dc837744a396d9f71e42ce
#
_cell.length_a   1.000
_cell.length_b   1.000
_cell.length_c   1.000
_cell.angle_alpha   90.00
_cell.angle_beta   90.00
_cell.angle_gamma   90.00
#
_symmetry.space_group_name_H-M   'P 1'
#
loop_
_entity.id
_entity.type
_entity.pdbx_description
1 polymer ?
#
loop_
_entity_poly.entity_id
_entity_poly.type
_entity_poly.pdbx_seq_one_letter_code
_entity_poly.pdbx_strand_id
1 'polypeptide(L)'
;EPCKVDEWLSRMNEWHEQKPLVMEEKEKLVPKQVIDAINEYFDEPIVTTDVGQNQMWTTQFLELYGRRQMLTSGGLGTMGYGLPAAIGAAIGNPGREVVCVSGDGGFQMNSQEIATAVIQELPITICILNNGYLGMVRQWQDLFYDKAYAGTCLRRRKSCEHHCDGDFSKCPPYTPDFVKLAESYGAQGIRVFKKEEIIPAFEKAKAKTDGPTIIEFIIENEELVMPMVKPNGSITDLIMERGEE
;
A
#
# COMPACT_ATOMS: atom_id res chain seq x y z
N GLU A 1 -31.96 -10.90 -18.13
CA GLU A 1 -32.64 -10.37 -16.94
C GLU A 1 -31.60 -9.93 -15.93
N PRO A 2 -31.78 -8.77 -15.26
CA PRO A 2 -30.88 -8.39 -14.17
C PRO A 2 -31.00 -9.44 -13.03
N CYS A 3 -29.87 -9.92 -12.57
CA CYS A 3 -29.83 -10.87 -11.47
C CYS A 3 -30.41 -10.20 -10.22
N LYS A 4 -31.42 -10.84 -9.58
CA LYS A 4 -31.96 -10.33 -8.31
C LYS A 4 -30.98 -10.64 -7.19
N VAL A 5 -30.14 -9.68 -6.85
CA VAL A 5 -29.09 -9.84 -5.84
C VAL A 5 -29.37 -9.10 -4.54
N ASP A 6 -30.53 -8.43 -4.44
CA ASP A 6 -30.84 -7.53 -3.31
C ASP A 6 -30.82 -8.25 -1.94
N GLU A 7 -31.38 -9.47 -1.89
CA GLU A 7 -31.37 -10.27 -0.66
C GLU A 7 -29.96 -10.68 -0.25
N TRP A 8 -29.12 -11.02 -1.23
CA TRP A 8 -27.72 -11.37 -0.98
C TRP A 8 -26.89 -10.17 -0.53
N LEU A 9 -27.06 -9.01 -1.17
CA LEU A 9 -26.41 -7.77 -0.78
C LEU A 9 -26.83 -7.33 0.62
N SER A 10 -28.13 -7.44 0.96
CA SER A 10 -28.61 -7.14 2.31
C SER A 10 -27.91 -8.03 3.35
N ARG A 11 -27.78 -9.32 3.08
CA ARG A 11 -27.11 -10.26 3.97
C ARG A 11 -25.61 -9.99 4.11
N MET A 12 -24.95 -9.62 3.02
CA MET A 12 -23.53 -9.22 3.07
C MET A 12 -23.34 -7.96 3.90
N ASN A 13 -24.22 -6.98 3.77
CA ASN A 13 -24.19 -5.75 4.58
C ASN A 13 -24.39 -6.05 6.06
N GLU A 14 -25.35 -6.91 6.42
CA GLU A 14 -25.53 -7.37 7.81
C GLU A 14 -24.25 -8.00 8.38
N TRP A 15 -23.55 -8.84 7.63
CA TRP A 15 -22.28 -9.43 8.06
C TRP A 15 -21.18 -8.40 8.24
N HIS A 16 -21.11 -7.43 7.33
CA HIS A 16 -20.13 -6.35 7.41
C HIS A 16 -20.37 -5.48 8.65
N GLU A 17 -21.62 -5.15 8.97
CA GLU A 17 -21.98 -4.41 10.18
C GLU A 17 -21.69 -5.19 11.46
N GLN A 18 -21.93 -6.53 11.47
CA GLN A 18 -21.69 -7.38 12.63
C GLN A 18 -20.21 -7.66 12.89
N LYS A 19 -19.40 -7.73 11.83
CA LYS A 19 -17.97 -8.07 11.89
C LYS A 19 -17.15 -7.18 10.94
N PRO A 20 -17.07 -5.88 11.19
CA PRO A 20 -16.27 -5.00 10.36
C PRO A 20 -14.78 -5.35 10.45
N LEU A 21 -14.06 -5.17 9.35
CA LEU A 21 -12.61 -5.22 9.37
C LEU A 21 -12.10 -3.96 10.09
N VAL A 22 -11.53 -4.17 11.26
CA VAL A 22 -11.02 -3.08 12.11
C VAL A 22 -9.49 -3.14 12.12
N MET A 23 -8.85 -1.99 12.01
CA MET A 23 -7.44 -1.80 12.26
C MET A 23 -7.31 -0.75 13.37
N GLU A 24 -6.68 -1.12 14.48
CA GLU A 24 -6.54 -0.23 15.63
C GLU A 24 -5.63 0.96 15.31
N GLU A 25 -6.00 2.12 15.78
CA GLU A 25 -5.14 3.31 15.71
C GLU A 25 -3.93 3.11 16.63
N LYS A 26 -2.75 3.50 16.13
CA LYS A 26 -1.46 3.40 16.83
C LYS A 26 -0.78 4.76 16.88
N GLU A 27 0.35 4.85 17.56
CA GLU A 27 1.16 6.07 17.59
C GLU A 27 1.65 6.48 16.20
N LYS A 28 2.04 5.49 15.38
CA LYS A 28 2.38 5.70 13.96
C LYS A 28 1.16 5.50 13.08
N LEU A 29 1.26 6.00 11.85
CA LEU A 29 0.26 5.75 10.81
C LEU A 29 0.02 4.26 10.62
N VAL A 30 -1.25 3.88 10.50
CA VAL A 30 -1.64 2.55 10.04
C VAL A 30 -2.14 2.63 8.60
N PRO A 31 -1.93 1.57 7.79
CA PRO A 31 -2.28 1.56 6.37
C PRO A 31 -3.71 1.96 6.07
N LYS A 32 -4.66 1.51 6.91
CA LYS A 32 -6.09 1.84 6.76
C LYS A 32 -6.34 3.35 6.72
N GLN A 33 -5.66 4.14 7.56
CA GLN A 33 -5.85 5.60 7.60
C GLN A 33 -5.50 6.28 6.26
N VAL A 34 -4.49 5.75 5.56
CA VAL A 34 -4.10 6.26 4.23
C VAL A 34 -5.15 5.88 3.19
N ILE A 35 -5.68 4.65 3.24
CA ILE A 35 -6.67 4.17 2.27
C ILE A 35 -8.04 4.83 2.51
N ASP A 36 -8.46 5.00 3.77
CA ASP A 36 -9.66 5.75 4.11
C ASP A 36 -9.58 7.20 3.57
N ALA A 37 -8.42 7.84 3.74
CA ALA A 37 -8.20 9.18 3.20
C ALA A 37 -8.22 9.22 1.66
N ILE A 38 -7.80 8.13 0.97
CA ILE A 38 -7.98 8.03 -0.50
C ILE A 38 -9.46 7.98 -0.84
N ASN A 39 -10.27 7.18 -0.13
CA ASN A 39 -11.72 7.08 -0.35
C ASN A 39 -12.42 8.43 -0.13
N GLU A 40 -11.99 9.19 0.87
CA GLU A 40 -12.62 10.47 1.24
C GLU A 40 -12.22 11.63 0.30
N TYR A 41 -10.98 11.63 -0.18
CA TYR A 41 -10.41 12.79 -0.86
C TYR A 41 -10.50 12.76 -2.38
N PHE A 42 -10.36 11.57 -3.00
CA PHE A 42 -10.38 11.42 -4.45
C PHE A 42 -11.76 11.00 -4.95
N ASP A 43 -12.20 11.61 -6.06
CA ASP A 43 -13.51 11.31 -6.66
C ASP A 43 -13.37 10.18 -7.70
N GLU A 44 -13.81 8.99 -7.35
CA GLU A 44 -13.74 7.78 -8.21
C GLU A 44 -12.39 7.59 -8.91
N PRO A 45 -11.25 7.62 -8.20
CA PRO A 45 -9.94 7.53 -8.82
C PRO A 45 -9.72 6.15 -9.45
N ILE A 46 -8.81 6.07 -10.42
CA ILE A 46 -8.22 4.78 -10.79
C ILE A 46 -7.10 4.48 -9.80
N VAL A 47 -7.25 3.43 -9.02
CA VAL A 47 -6.23 3.02 -8.05
C VAL A 47 -5.44 1.84 -8.61
N THR A 48 -4.12 1.96 -8.64
CA THR A 48 -3.22 0.86 -8.95
C THR A 48 -2.51 0.41 -7.70
N THR A 49 -2.26 -0.89 -7.56
CA THR A 49 -1.48 -1.39 -6.41
C THR A 49 -0.21 -2.08 -6.87
N ASP A 50 0.85 -1.95 -6.09
CA ASP A 50 1.95 -2.90 -6.14
C ASP A 50 1.61 -4.15 -5.32
N VAL A 51 2.53 -5.10 -5.20
CA VAL A 51 2.31 -6.40 -4.58
C VAL A 51 2.86 -6.45 -3.16
N GLY A 52 2.12 -7.11 -2.28
CA GLY A 52 2.46 -7.31 -0.88
C GLY A 52 1.36 -6.86 0.08
N GLN A 53 1.73 -6.50 1.31
CA GLN A 53 0.74 -6.03 2.31
C GLN A 53 -0.05 -4.82 1.80
N ASN A 54 0.61 -3.88 1.12
CA ASN A 54 -0.05 -2.71 0.52
C ASN A 54 -1.22 -3.11 -0.40
N GLN A 55 -1.04 -4.14 -1.23
CA GLN A 55 -2.07 -4.67 -2.13
C GLN A 55 -3.27 -5.18 -1.33
N MET A 56 -3.01 -5.97 -0.30
CA MET A 56 -4.05 -6.61 0.50
C MET A 56 -4.83 -5.58 1.32
N TRP A 57 -4.15 -4.64 1.99
CA TRP A 57 -4.82 -3.55 2.71
C TRP A 57 -5.66 -2.68 1.76
N THR A 58 -5.12 -2.35 0.58
CA THR A 58 -5.90 -1.59 -0.41
C THR A 58 -7.14 -2.37 -0.85
N THR A 59 -7.02 -3.68 -1.09
CA THR A 59 -8.17 -4.51 -1.47
C THR A 59 -9.20 -4.63 -0.35
N GLN A 60 -8.77 -4.59 0.92
CA GLN A 60 -9.66 -4.70 2.08
C GLN A 60 -10.44 -3.41 2.38
N PHE A 61 -9.81 -2.23 2.17
CA PHE A 61 -10.34 -0.96 2.66
C PHE A 61 -10.70 0.04 1.57
N LEU A 62 -10.31 -0.20 0.29
CA LEU A 62 -10.69 0.68 -0.81
C LEU A 62 -12.15 0.46 -1.20
N GLU A 63 -12.90 1.55 -1.25
CA GLU A 63 -14.27 1.56 -1.75
C GLU A 63 -14.30 1.68 -3.27
N LEU A 64 -15.01 0.79 -3.93
CA LEU A 64 -15.12 0.73 -5.39
C LEU A 64 -16.56 1.00 -5.83
N TYR A 65 -16.75 2.09 -6.56
CA TYR A 65 -18.08 2.53 -7.02
C TYR A 65 -18.37 2.18 -8.47
N GLY A 66 -17.36 1.79 -9.24
CA GLY A 66 -17.50 1.57 -10.67
C GLY A 66 -16.61 0.46 -11.23
N ARG A 67 -16.69 0.30 -12.54
CA ARG A 67 -15.88 -0.69 -13.26
C ARG A 67 -14.47 -0.14 -13.52
N ARG A 68 -13.45 -1.00 -13.45
CA ARG A 68 -12.05 -0.69 -13.78
C ARG A 68 -11.47 0.46 -12.94
N GLN A 69 -11.85 0.53 -11.69
CA GLN A 69 -11.27 1.48 -10.74
C GLN A 69 -10.01 0.94 -10.06
N MET A 70 -9.82 -0.37 -10.01
CA MET A 70 -8.64 -0.98 -9.40
C MET A 70 -7.87 -1.83 -10.40
N LEU A 71 -6.56 -1.61 -10.48
CA LEU A 71 -5.62 -2.38 -11.31
C LEU A 71 -4.57 -3.00 -10.39
N THR A 72 -4.45 -4.32 -10.43
CA THR A 72 -3.57 -5.05 -9.53
C THR A 72 -3.04 -6.33 -10.17
N SER A 73 -1.82 -6.75 -9.83
CA SER A 73 -1.27 -8.04 -10.24
C SER A 73 -1.73 -9.15 -9.26
N GLY A 74 -3.06 -9.40 -9.22
CA GLY A 74 -3.65 -10.34 -8.26
C GLY A 74 -3.41 -11.83 -8.57
N GLY A 75 -3.05 -12.16 -9.81
CA GLY A 75 -2.76 -13.54 -10.22
C GLY A 75 -1.30 -13.94 -10.02
N LEU A 76 -0.38 -13.28 -10.74
CA LEU A 76 1.05 -13.60 -10.68
C LEU A 76 1.77 -12.92 -9.50
N GLY A 77 1.22 -11.86 -8.93
CA GLY A 77 1.87 -11.16 -7.82
C GLY A 77 3.20 -10.51 -8.21
N THR A 78 3.23 -9.81 -9.35
CA THR A 78 4.47 -9.21 -9.88
C THR A 78 4.79 -7.92 -9.13
N MET A 79 5.82 -7.94 -8.28
CA MET A 79 6.34 -6.71 -7.66
C MET A 79 6.87 -5.75 -8.72
N GLY A 80 6.62 -4.45 -8.52
CA GLY A 80 6.93 -3.39 -9.49
C GLY A 80 5.82 -3.13 -10.52
N TYR A 81 4.66 -3.75 -10.37
CA TYR A 81 3.51 -3.54 -11.25
C TYR A 81 2.85 -2.17 -11.05
N GLY A 82 2.81 -1.66 -9.82
CA GLY A 82 1.96 -0.53 -9.42
C GLY A 82 2.23 0.75 -10.22
N LEU A 83 3.47 1.21 -10.27
CA LEU A 83 3.85 2.46 -10.95
C LEU A 83 3.67 2.38 -12.47
N PRO A 84 4.17 1.36 -13.20
CA PRO A 84 3.91 1.23 -14.64
C PRO A 84 2.42 1.16 -14.99
N ALA A 85 1.63 0.48 -14.17
CA ALA A 85 0.18 0.41 -14.36
C ALA A 85 -0.50 1.79 -14.16
N ALA A 86 -0.04 2.58 -13.18
CA ALA A 86 -0.53 3.95 -12.97
C ALA A 86 -0.21 4.86 -14.15
N ILE A 87 0.99 4.76 -14.71
CA ILE A 87 1.38 5.48 -15.94
C ILE A 87 0.44 5.11 -17.09
N GLY A 88 0.25 3.81 -17.32
CA GLY A 88 -0.68 3.33 -18.35
C GLY A 88 -2.12 3.79 -18.13
N ALA A 89 -2.58 3.78 -16.87
CA ALA A 89 -3.92 4.27 -16.51
C ALA A 89 -4.09 5.76 -16.77
N ALA A 90 -3.11 6.60 -16.44
CA ALA A 90 -3.14 8.04 -16.64
C ALA A 90 -3.13 8.39 -18.14
N ILE A 91 -2.29 7.72 -18.93
CA ILE A 91 -2.25 7.91 -20.39
C ILE A 91 -3.56 7.47 -21.07
N GLY A 92 -4.10 6.33 -20.63
CA GLY A 92 -5.32 5.75 -21.21
C GLY A 92 -6.62 6.43 -20.78
N ASN A 93 -6.59 7.26 -19.73
CA ASN A 93 -7.78 7.95 -19.19
C ASN A 93 -7.45 9.41 -18.85
N PRO A 94 -7.20 10.26 -19.85
CA PRO A 94 -6.90 11.68 -19.62
C PRO A 94 -7.99 12.37 -18.78
N GLY A 95 -7.57 13.11 -17.76
CA GLY A 95 -8.47 13.86 -16.90
C GLY A 95 -9.06 13.07 -15.71
N ARG A 96 -8.80 11.76 -15.61
CA ARG A 96 -9.14 10.99 -14.39
C ARG A 96 -8.00 11.03 -13.38
N GLU A 97 -8.36 11.11 -12.13
CA GLU A 97 -7.40 10.98 -11.03
C GLU A 97 -6.83 9.56 -10.97
N VAL A 98 -5.52 9.44 -10.85
CA VAL A 98 -4.83 8.15 -10.72
C VAL A 98 -3.99 8.13 -9.45
N VAL A 99 -4.24 7.13 -8.61
CA VAL A 99 -3.52 6.91 -7.36
C VAL A 99 -2.81 5.56 -7.42
N CYS A 100 -1.51 5.55 -7.20
CA CYS A 100 -0.71 4.33 -7.09
C CYS A 100 -0.41 4.04 -5.62
N VAL A 101 -0.87 2.92 -5.08
CA VAL A 101 -0.51 2.46 -3.73
C VAL A 101 0.56 1.38 -3.84
N SER A 102 1.74 1.65 -3.28
CA SER A 102 2.89 0.74 -3.35
C SER A 102 3.50 0.53 -1.98
N GLY A 103 4.17 -0.58 -1.78
CA GLY A 103 5.10 -0.75 -0.68
C GLY A 103 6.50 -0.24 -1.06
N ASP A 104 7.32 0.04 -0.06
CA ASP A 104 8.71 0.47 -0.23
C ASP A 104 9.57 -0.55 -1.00
N GLY A 105 9.33 -1.84 -0.82
CA GLY A 105 10.00 -2.91 -1.58
C GLY A 105 9.53 -3.01 -3.02
N GLY A 106 8.22 -2.98 -3.26
CA GLY A 106 7.64 -3.07 -4.61
C GLY A 106 8.01 -1.87 -5.48
N PHE A 107 7.93 -0.67 -4.93
CA PHE A 107 8.27 0.56 -5.63
C PHE A 107 9.72 0.57 -6.16
N GLN A 108 10.66 -0.03 -5.44
CA GLN A 108 12.06 -0.10 -5.85
C GLN A 108 12.29 -0.96 -7.11
N MET A 109 11.37 -1.86 -7.45
CA MET A 109 11.54 -2.77 -8.59
C MET A 109 11.49 -2.03 -9.94
N ASN A 110 10.69 -0.97 -10.05
CA ASN A 110 10.51 -0.18 -11.27
C ASN A 110 10.52 1.34 -11.00
N SER A 111 11.26 1.80 -9.99
CA SER A 111 11.33 3.22 -9.64
C SER A 111 11.87 4.12 -10.76
N GLN A 112 12.64 3.59 -11.71
CA GLN A 112 13.12 4.31 -12.90
C GLN A 112 11.99 4.82 -13.81
N GLU A 113 10.79 4.23 -13.72
CA GLU A 113 9.61 4.68 -14.47
C GLU A 113 9.06 6.04 -14.00
N ILE A 114 9.58 6.57 -12.88
CA ILE A 114 9.35 7.98 -12.51
C ILE A 114 9.73 8.90 -13.68
N ALA A 115 10.84 8.59 -14.39
CA ALA A 115 11.26 9.35 -15.56
C ALA A 115 10.18 9.42 -16.64
N THR A 116 9.51 8.29 -16.92
CA THR A 116 8.41 8.24 -17.88
C THR A 116 7.24 9.12 -17.44
N ALA A 117 6.86 9.04 -16.15
CA ALA A 117 5.77 9.86 -15.60
C ALA A 117 6.09 11.37 -15.63
N VAL A 118 7.33 11.75 -15.36
CA VAL A 118 7.79 13.15 -15.39
C VAL A 118 7.81 13.67 -16.83
N ILE A 119 8.43 12.93 -17.78
CA ILE A 119 8.53 13.34 -19.20
C ILE A 119 7.15 13.48 -19.84
N GLN A 120 6.19 12.65 -19.43
CA GLN A 120 4.81 12.69 -19.92
C GLN A 120 3.91 13.66 -19.13
N GLU A 121 4.48 14.38 -18.15
CA GLU A 121 3.77 15.35 -17.30
C GLU A 121 2.50 14.76 -16.64
N LEU A 122 2.58 13.49 -16.19
CA LEU A 122 1.41 12.78 -15.67
C LEU A 122 1.15 13.13 -14.19
N PRO A 123 -0.01 13.71 -13.86
CA PRO A 123 -0.35 14.09 -12.48
C PRO A 123 -0.81 12.85 -11.66
N ILE A 124 0.11 11.93 -11.44
CA ILE A 124 -0.15 10.71 -10.66
C ILE A 124 0.21 10.93 -9.20
N THR A 125 -0.69 10.58 -8.29
CA THR A 125 -0.40 10.52 -6.86
C THR A 125 0.12 9.14 -6.50
N ILE A 126 1.39 9.04 -6.07
CA ILE A 126 2.05 7.79 -5.73
C ILE A 126 2.20 7.73 -4.21
N CYS A 127 1.48 6.81 -3.56
CA CYS A 127 1.45 6.57 -2.13
C CYS A 127 2.36 5.38 -1.79
N ILE A 128 3.52 5.63 -1.18
CA ILE A 128 4.42 4.58 -0.71
C ILE A 128 4.15 4.31 0.77
N LEU A 129 3.60 3.14 1.07
CA LEU A 129 3.43 2.64 2.45
C LEU A 129 4.76 2.03 2.91
N ASN A 130 5.58 2.83 3.60
CA ASN A 130 6.93 2.45 4.00
C ASN A 130 6.94 1.88 5.42
N ASN A 131 7.04 0.57 5.56
CA ASN A 131 7.27 -0.11 6.83
C ASN A 131 8.73 -0.58 7.00
N GLY A 132 9.59 -0.41 6.01
CA GLY A 132 10.99 -0.81 6.02
C GLY A 132 11.24 -2.29 5.77
N TYR A 133 10.23 -3.03 5.31
CA TYR A 133 10.30 -4.47 5.10
C TYR A 133 9.66 -4.93 3.80
N LEU A 134 10.08 -6.11 3.31
CA LEU A 134 9.24 -6.94 2.46
C LEU A 134 8.14 -7.54 3.35
N GLY A 135 7.10 -6.72 3.59
CA GLY A 135 6.19 -6.91 4.71
C GLY A 135 5.41 -8.22 4.66
N MET A 136 4.94 -8.67 3.48
CA MET A 136 4.19 -9.93 3.38
C MET A 136 5.09 -11.14 3.68
N VAL A 137 6.34 -11.15 3.20
CA VAL A 137 7.29 -12.23 3.50
C VAL A 137 7.61 -12.24 4.99
N ARG A 138 7.82 -11.06 5.60
CA ARG A 138 8.05 -10.94 7.04
C ARG A 138 6.86 -11.43 7.85
N GLN A 139 5.62 -11.10 7.45
CA GLN A 139 4.40 -11.56 8.10
C GLN A 139 4.31 -13.09 8.10
N TRP A 140 4.65 -13.74 6.99
CA TRP A 140 4.69 -15.20 6.91
C TRP A 140 5.75 -15.79 7.83
N GLN A 141 6.91 -15.18 7.92
CA GLN A 141 7.96 -15.59 8.85
C GLN A 141 7.50 -15.43 10.32
N ASP A 142 6.75 -14.37 10.61
CA ASP A 142 6.19 -14.13 11.93
C ASP A 142 5.15 -15.18 12.33
N LEU A 143 4.20 -15.47 11.44
CA LEU A 143 3.04 -16.32 11.74
C LEU A 143 3.34 -17.81 11.62
N PHE A 144 4.22 -18.23 10.68
CA PHE A 144 4.33 -19.64 10.28
C PHE A 144 5.76 -20.21 10.38
N TYR A 145 6.76 -19.40 10.73
CA TYR A 145 8.16 -19.82 10.76
C TYR A 145 8.88 -19.35 12.03
N ASP A 146 8.19 -19.39 13.20
CA ASP A 146 8.74 -19.10 14.52
C ASP A 146 9.56 -17.79 14.59
N LYS A 147 9.15 -16.77 13.84
CA LYS A 147 9.85 -15.48 13.71
C LYS A 147 11.29 -15.59 13.21
N ALA A 148 11.60 -16.62 12.45
CA ALA A 148 12.90 -16.79 11.80
C ALA A 148 13.07 -15.79 10.66
N TYR A 149 13.20 -14.51 11.00
CA TYR A 149 13.29 -13.41 10.03
C TYR A 149 14.58 -13.47 9.22
N ALA A 150 14.45 -13.57 7.90
CA ALA A 150 15.58 -13.61 6.99
C ALA A 150 15.26 -12.86 5.68
N GLY A 151 16.17 -11.98 5.24
CA GLY A 151 16.12 -11.36 3.92
C GLY A 151 14.99 -10.35 3.71
N THR A 152 14.24 -9.95 4.73
CA THR A 152 13.05 -9.10 4.59
C THR A 152 13.27 -7.64 4.96
N CYS A 153 14.30 -7.32 5.76
CA CYS A 153 14.59 -5.97 6.19
C CYS A 153 15.27 -5.18 5.07
N LEU A 154 14.64 -4.12 4.59
CA LEU A 154 15.15 -3.23 3.54
C LEU A 154 16.17 -2.20 4.06
N ARG A 155 16.32 -2.08 5.38
CA ARG A 155 17.27 -1.17 6.04
C ARG A 155 18.54 -1.88 6.51
N ARG A 156 18.65 -3.18 6.28
CA ARG A 156 19.76 -4.00 6.77
C ARG A 156 21.09 -3.57 6.15
N ARG A 157 22.11 -3.43 7.01
CA ARG A 157 23.50 -3.25 6.61
C ARG A 157 24.31 -4.50 6.91
N LYS A 158 25.51 -4.60 6.30
CA LYS A 158 26.46 -5.68 6.56
C LYS A 158 26.88 -5.77 8.04
N SER A 159 26.87 -4.64 8.75
CA SER A 159 27.18 -4.54 10.17
C SER A 159 26.04 -4.93 11.12
N CYS A 160 24.85 -5.20 10.60
CA CYS A 160 23.74 -5.64 11.45
C CYS A 160 23.97 -7.06 11.96
N GLU A 161 23.61 -7.31 13.21
CA GLU A 161 23.65 -8.64 13.82
C GLU A 161 22.74 -9.63 13.09
N HIS A 162 23.02 -10.92 13.23
CA HIS A 162 22.24 -11.96 12.55
C HIS A 162 20.79 -12.01 13.03
N HIS A 163 20.55 -11.71 14.31
CA HIS A 163 19.22 -11.61 14.89
C HIS A 163 18.90 -10.14 15.16
N CYS A 164 18.13 -9.54 14.26
CA CYS A 164 17.63 -8.18 14.44
C CYS A 164 16.47 -8.19 15.43
N ASP A 165 16.57 -7.37 16.47
CA ASP A 165 15.53 -7.17 17.49
C ASP A 165 14.34 -6.32 17.00
N GLY A 166 14.41 -5.80 15.76
CA GLY A 166 13.39 -4.92 15.20
C GLY A 166 13.51 -3.46 15.65
N ASP A 167 14.52 -3.11 16.46
CA ASP A 167 14.74 -1.73 16.88
C ASP A 167 15.27 -0.86 15.74
N PHE A 168 14.35 -0.14 15.09
CA PHE A 168 14.67 0.78 13.99
C PHE A 168 15.48 2.00 14.39
N SER A 169 15.59 2.32 15.69
CA SER A 169 16.38 3.47 16.16
C SER A 169 17.85 3.34 15.79
N LYS A 170 18.34 2.11 15.64
CA LYS A 170 19.71 1.76 15.25
C LYS A 170 19.92 1.69 13.73
N CYS A 171 18.85 1.79 12.94
CA CYS A 171 18.89 1.66 11.48
C CYS A 171 19.11 3.01 10.79
N PRO A 172 19.62 3.04 9.55
CA PRO A 172 19.58 4.25 8.74
C PRO A 172 18.12 4.74 8.65
N PRO A 173 17.88 6.06 8.73
CA PRO A 173 16.52 6.59 8.75
C PRO A 173 15.76 6.27 7.46
N TYR A 174 16.44 6.24 6.31
CA TYR A 174 15.85 5.97 5.00
C TYR A 174 16.77 5.12 4.13
N THR A 175 16.17 4.14 3.41
CA THR A 175 16.91 3.32 2.46
C THR A 175 15.95 2.72 1.43
N PRO A 176 15.79 3.31 0.24
CA PRO A 176 16.26 4.65 -0.16
C PRO A 176 15.42 5.78 0.47
N ASP A 177 15.91 7.03 0.34
CA ASP A 177 15.12 8.22 0.63
C ASP A 177 14.22 8.53 -0.58
N PHE A 178 12.95 8.13 -0.50
CA PHE A 178 12.02 8.26 -1.62
C PHE A 178 11.68 9.71 -1.97
N VAL A 179 11.75 10.63 -1.01
CA VAL A 179 11.55 12.06 -1.26
C VAL A 179 12.68 12.61 -2.13
N LYS A 180 13.92 12.35 -1.75
CA LYS A 180 15.08 12.77 -2.57
C LYS A 180 15.12 12.04 -3.92
N LEU A 181 14.69 10.79 -3.96
CA LEU A 181 14.58 10.06 -5.22
C LEU A 181 13.58 10.75 -6.16
N ALA A 182 12.38 11.12 -5.67
CA ALA A 182 11.41 11.88 -6.44
C ALA A 182 12.01 13.18 -6.98
N GLU A 183 12.61 13.98 -6.12
CA GLU A 183 13.24 15.25 -6.48
C GLU A 183 14.36 15.09 -7.53
N SER A 184 15.15 14.02 -7.45
CA SER A 184 16.22 13.75 -8.41
C SER A 184 15.72 13.47 -9.83
N TYR A 185 14.48 13.01 -9.97
CA TYR A 185 13.79 12.84 -11.26
C TYR A 185 13.00 14.06 -11.70
N GLY A 186 12.89 15.11 -10.87
CA GLY A 186 12.05 16.28 -11.13
C GLY A 186 10.58 16.10 -10.71
N ALA A 187 10.25 15.03 -9.99
CA ALA A 187 8.96 14.82 -9.38
C ALA A 187 8.85 15.56 -8.04
N GLN A 188 7.63 15.74 -7.54
CA GLN A 188 7.42 16.23 -6.18
C GLN A 188 7.56 15.09 -5.17
N GLY A 189 8.28 15.31 -4.06
CA GLY A 189 8.41 14.38 -2.95
C GLY A 189 7.82 14.94 -1.66
N ILE A 190 7.03 14.15 -0.94
CA ILE A 190 6.45 14.52 0.36
C ILE A 190 6.64 13.35 1.31
N ARG A 191 6.94 13.62 2.59
CA ARG A 191 6.97 12.57 3.62
C ARG A 191 5.95 12.89 4.69
N VAL A 192 5.20 11.87 5.12
CA VAL A 192 4.08 11.95 6.04
C VAL A 192 4.32 10.98 7.19
N PHE A 193 4.16 11.47 8.42
CA PHE A 193 4.36 10.68 9.64
C PHE A 193 3.08 10.52 10.45
N LYS A 194 2.09 11.41 10.27
CA LYS A 194 0.89 11.49 11.10
C LYS A 194 -0.37 11.60 10.25
N LYS A 195 -1.49 11.17 10.81
CA LYS A 195 -2.82 11.20 10.18
C LYS A 195 -3.21 12.59 9.66
N GLU A 196 -2.95 13.61 10.45
CA GLU A 196 -3.32 15.01 10.13
C GLU A 196 -2.56 15.55 8.91
N GLU A 197 -1.47 14.93 8.52
CA GLU A 197 -0.64 15.35 7.40
C GLU A 197 -1.10 14.72 6.06
N ILE A 198 -1.99 13.69 6.09
CA ILE A 198 -2.39 12.93 4.90
C ILE A 198 -3.13 13.83 3.90
N ILE A 199 -4.22 14.47 4.33
CA ILE A 199 -5.03 15.33 3.45
C ILE A 199 -4.22 16.52 2.92
N PRO A 200 -3.43 17.26 3.74
CA PRO A 200 -2.52 18.29 3.21
C PRO A 200 -1.52 17.79 2.17
N ALA A 201 -1.06 16.53 2.27
CA ALA A 201 -0.19 15.94 1.27
C ALA A 201 -0.94 15.64 -0.03
N PHE A 202 -2.18 15.15 0.04
CA PHE A 202 -3.03 14.95 -1.14
C PHE A 202 -3.40 16.26 -1.82
N GLU A 203 -3.68 17.33 -1.07
CA GLU A 203 -3.92 18.68 -1.63
C GLU A 203 -2.72 19.15 -2.45
N LYS A 204 -1.49 19.00 -1.93
CA LYS A 204 -0.26 19.35 -2.64
C LYS A 204 -0.06 18.47 -3.89
N ALA A 205 -0.38 17.18 -3.81
CA ALA A 205 -0.28 16.28 -4.94
C ALA A 205 -1.28 16.67 -6.05
N LYS A 206 -2.52 16.98 -5.70
CA LYS A 206 -3.55 17.41 -6.64
C LYS A 206 -3.25 18.77 -7.28
N ALA A 207 -2.57 19.65 -6.56
CA ALA A 207 -2.12 20.94 -7.09
C ALA A 207 -0.97 20.82 -8.12
N LYS A 208 -0.25 19.69 -8.13
CA LYS A 208 0.82 19.39 -9.08
C LYS A 208 0.23 18.78 -10.35
N THR A 209 0.01 19.59 -11.38
CA THR A 209 -0.65 19.18 -12.63
C THR A 209 0.32 18.81 -13.77
N ASP A 210 1.59 19.07 -13.58
CA ASP A 210 2.67 18.94 -14.59
C ASP A 210 3.66 17.81 -14.26
N GLY A 211 3.22 16.79 -13.53
CA GLY A 211 4.06 15.63 -13.19
C GLY A 211 3.60 14.89 -11.93
N PRO A 212 4.25 13.78 -11.61
CA PRO A 212 3.86 12.94 -10.47
C PRO A 212 4.28 13.54 -9.13
N THR A 213 3.52 13.17 -8.08
CA THR A 213 3.88 13.40 -6.68
C THR A 213 4.05 12.07 -5.97
N ILE A 214 5.19 11.88 -5.33
CA ILE A 214 5.49 10.73 -4.49
C ILE A 214 5.30 11.13 -3.03
N ILE A 215 4.37 10.46 -2.35
CA ILE A 215 4.09 10.66 -0.94
C ILE A 215 4.55 9.40 -0.20
N GLU A 216 5.59 9.53 0.62
CA GLU A 216 6.09 8.48 1.47
C GLU A 216 5.42 8.54 2.84
N PHE A 217 4.54 7.58 3.12
CA PHE A 217 3.89 7.39 4.41
C PHE A 217 4.73 6.47 5.28
N ILE A 218 5.25 6.97 6.40
CA ILE A 218 5.97 6.16 7.38
C ILE A 218 4.95 5.48 8.28
N ILE A 219 4.64 4.24 7.96
CA ILE A 219 3.60 3.48 8.65
C ILE A 219 4.16 2.60 9.77
N GLU A 220 3.25 2.04 10.57
CA GLU A 220 3.59 1.05 11.59
C GLU A 220 4.30 -0.16 10.97
N ASN A 221 5.40 -0.56 11.59
CA ASN A 221 6.30 -1.57 11.03
C ASN A 221 5.80 -2.99 11.18
N GLU A 222 5.09 -3.27 12.30
CA GLU A 222 4.63 -4.60 12.69
C GLU A 222 3.12 -4.80 12.44
N GLU A 223 2.52 -3.97 11.58
CA GLU A 223 1.14 -4.14 11.18
C GLU A 223 0.98 -5.37 10.29
N LEU A 224 -0.02 -6.18 10.57
CA LEU A 224 -0.31 -7.40 9.85
C LEU A 224 -1.58 -7.24 9.00
N VAL A 225 -1.62 -7.95 7.88
CA VAL A 225 -2.85 -8.14 7.12
C VAL A 225 -3.64 -9.25 7.78
N MET A 226 -4.79 -8.93 8.33
CA MET A 226 -5.71 -9.89 8.93
C MET A 226 -7.13 -9.69 8.32
N PRO A 227 -7.94 -10.73 8.27
CA PRO A 227 -7.66 -12.14 8.57
C PRO A 227 -6.71 -12.80 7.57
N MET A 228 -6.06 -13.90 7.99
CA MET A 228 -5.13 -14.67 7.18
C MET A 228 -5.48 -16.16 7.20
N VAL A 229 -5.34 -16.85 6.07
CA VAL A 229 -5.48 -18.31 5.98
C VAL A 229 -4.12 -18.96 6.14
N LYS A 230 -4.04 -20.02 6.96
CA LYS A 230 -2.80 -20.83 7.10
C LYS A 230 -2.40 -21.46 5.75
N PRO A 231 -1.09 -21.61 5.47
CA PRO A 231 -0.64 -22.38 4.30
C PRO A 231 -1.28 -23.77 4.27
N ASN A 232 -1.87 -24.15 3.16
CA ASN A 232 -2.64 -25.40 2.97
C ASN A 232 -3.86 -25.57 3.89
N GLY A 233 -4.27 -24.50 4.60
CA GLY A 233 -5.49 -24.48 5.41
C GLY A 233 -6.76 -24.31 4.58
N SER A 234 -7.90 -24.57 5.21
CA SER A 234 -9.21 -24.27 4.63
C SER A 234 -9.49 -22.75 4.70
N ILE A 235 -10.29 -22.24 3.77
CA ILE A 235 -10.79 -20.86 3.82
C ILE A 235 -11.64 -20.59 5.09
N THR A 236 -12.06 -21.62 5.79
CA THR A 236 -12.77 -21.53 7.07
C THR A 236 -11.83 -21.43 8.27
N ASP A 237 -10.54 -21.71 8.08
CA ASP A 237 -9.51 -21.72 9.14
C ASP A 237 -8.77 -20.37 9.14
N LEU A 238 -9.52 -19.31 9.45
CA LEU A 238 -8.99 -17.95 9.49
C LEU A 238 -8.27 -17.68 10.80
N ILE A 239 -7.07 -17.11 10.68
CA ILE A 239 -6.38 -16.45 11.79
C ILE A 239 -6.90 -15.02 11.84
N MET A 240 -7.54 -14.65 12.93
CA MET A 240 -8.14 -13.31 13.10
C MET A 240 -7.17 -12.34 13.77
N GLU A 241 -6.34 -12.84 14.68
CA GLU A 241 -5.41 -12.05 15.48
C GLU A 241 -4.05 -12.74 15.59
N ARG A 242 -3.01 -11.95 15.96
CA ARG A 242 -1.67 -12.48 16.22
C ARG A 242 -1.67 -13.38 17.46
N GLY A 243 -1.25 -14.62 17.32
CA GLY A 243 -1.14 -15.59 18.43
C GLY A 243 -2.30 -16.57 18.55
N GLU A 244 -3.29 -16.53 17.66
CA GLU A 244 -4.26 -17.61 17.48
C GLU A 244 -3.59 -18.77 16.70
N GLU A 245 -3.42 -19.94 17.32
CA GLU A 245 -2.93 -21.17 16.71
C GLU A 245 -4.04 -22.03 16.12
#